data_ffe334dc4f9267354452df0e915066d7
#
_entry.id   ffe334dc4f9267354452df0e915066d7
#
_cell.length_a   1.000
_cell.length_b   1.000
_cell.length_c   1.000
_cell.angle_alpha   90.00
_cell.angle_beta   90.00
_cell.angle_gamma   90.00
#
_symmetry.space_group_name_H-M   'P 1'
#
loop_
_entity.id
_entity.type
_entity.pdbx_description
1 polymer ?
#
loop_
_entity_poly.entity_id
_entity_poly.type
_entity_poly.pdbx_seq_one_letter_code
_entity_poly.pdbx_strand_id
1 'polypeptide(L)'
;VGHDEWGFHLFNSSSPNEFTLDKCGSCEPEVDIRIIFHEYFHGVQSSFKGVGEVRRFVQEPDWFIEGAADYMALIASKKAIDSNLLTPLYISESYVARDQMEGWLKEGKEGLSTDCPGNKLQDLNYGNQCNAMYSLGAWAVAYLANEYGEDLLLDSLYANLGQKPNFEVAFKDTYGISLEEFYIDFDKFITDSTFEPL
;
A
#
# COMPACT_ATOMS: atom_id res chain seq x y z
N VAL A 1 20.94 -2.08 0.08
CA VAL A 1 20.59 -0.68 -0.17
C VAL A 1 20.40 -0.58 -1.67
N GLY A 2 19.19 -0.86 -2.15
CA GLY A 2 18.80 -0.62 -3.53
C GLY A 2 18.66 0.88 -3.71
N HIS A 3 19.29 1.39 -4.72
CA HIS A 3 19.25 2.80 -5.03
C HIS A 3 18.10 3.03 -6.02
N ASP A 4 16.96 3.37 -5.50
CA ASP A 4 16.04 4.17 -6.27
C ASP A 4 16.51 5.61 -6.13
N GLU A 5 16.54 6.34 -7.22
CA GLU A 5 17.09 7.70 -7.29
C GLU A 5 16.24 8.73 -6.49
N TRP A 6 15.23 8.25 -5.77
CA TRP A 6 14.33 8.99 -4.91
C TRP A 6 14.41 8.43 -3.49
N GLY A 7 15.03 9.15 -2.60
CA GLY A 7 15.03 8.86 -1.17
C GLY A 7 14.12 9.81 -0.43
N PHE A 8 13.10 9.28 0.22
CA PHE A 8 12.33 10.03 1.20
C PHE A 8 12.80 9.65 2.59
N HIS A 9 13.25 10.61 3.36
CA HIS A 9 13.52 10.42 4.77
C HIS A 9 12.36 10.96 5.59
N LEU A 10 11.44 10.06 5.98
CA LEU A 10 10.24 10.41 6.75
C LEU A 10 10.48 10.89 8.17
N PHE A 11 11.67 10.63 8.74
CA PHE A 11 11.94 10.97 10.12
C PHE A 11 13.35 11.52 10.30
N ASN A 12 13.42 12.83 10.42
CA ASN A 12 14.54 13.44 11.14
C ASN A 12 14.21 13.32 12.65
N SER A 13 15.11 12.71 13.42
CA SER A 13 14.95 12.55 14.87
C SER A 13 14.84 13.89 15.64
N SER A 14 15.16 15.01 14.99
CA SER A 14 15.06 16.37 15.53
C SER A 14 13.80 17.13 15.09
N SER A 15 13.07 16.65 14.08
CA SER A 15 11.85 17.30 13.57
C SER A 15 10.89 16.26 12.99
N PRO A 16 10.11 15.57 13.83
CA PRO A 16 9.27 14.44 13.41
C PRO A 16 8.14 14.79 12.41
N ASN A 17 7.96 16.06 12.10
CA ASN A 17 6.95 16.56 11.16
C ASN A 17 7.56 17.20 9.90
N GLU A 18 8.84 17.04 9.67
CA GLU A 18 9.53 17.62 8.52
C GLU A 18 9.82 16.54 7.47
N PHE A 19 9.24 16.73 6.30
CA PHE A 19 9.51 15.91 5.12
C PHE A 19 10.66 16.53 4.35
N THR A 20 11.73 15.81 4.16
CA THR A 20 12.82 16.25 3.28
C THR A 20 12.73 15.48 1.97
N LEU A 21 12.43 16.19 0.90
CA LEU A 21 12.53 15.70 -0.47
C LEU A 21 13.98 15.90 -0.94
N ASP A 22 14.77 14.86 -1.00
CA ASP A 22 16.07 14.91 -1.65
C ASP A 22 15.87 14.96 -3.17
N LYS A 23 16.13 16.12 -3.74
CA LYS A 23 15.97 16.34 -5.17
C LYS A 23 17.02 15.53 -5.94
N CYS A 24 16.55 14.57 -6.74
CA CYS A 24 17.39 13.95 -7.75
C CYS A 24 17.92 15.01 -8.73
N GLY A 25 19.26 15.12 -8.84
CA GLY A 25 19.89 16.17 -9.65
C GLY A 25 19.66 16.07 -11.16
N SER A 26 19.11 14.96 -11.63
CA SER A 26 18.88 14.67 -13.05
C SER A 26 17.44 14.27 -13.40
N CYS A 27 16.52 14.25 -12.41
CA CYS A 27 15.13 13.87 -12.64
C CYS A 27 14.29 15.07 -13.03
N GLU A 28 13.38 14.88 -13.97
CA GLU A 28 12.40 15.89 -14.37
C GLU A 28 11.55 16.31 -13.17
N PRO A 29 11.07 17.56 -13.09
CA PRO A 29 10.46 18.13 -11.90
C PRO A 29 9.06 17.57 -11.54
N GLU A 30 8.58 16.60 -12.25
CA GLU A 30 7.30 15.93 -11.95
C GLU A 30 7.49 14.92 -10.81
N VAL A 31 7.53 15.42 -9.59
CA VAL A 31 7.38 14.56 -8.41
C VAL A 31 5.99 13.94 -8.50
N ASP A 32 5.94 12.64 -8.65
CA ASP A 32 4.68 11.93 -8.55
C ASP A 32 4.10 12.16 -7.14
N ILE A 33 3.07 12.99 -7.05
CA ILE A 33 2.42 13.32 -5.78
C ILE A 33 1.95 12.06 -5.03
N ARG A 34 1.70 10.98 -5.76
CA ARG A 34 1.34 9.68 -5.18
C ARG A 34 2.46 9.15 -4.29
N ILE A 35 3.73 9.31 -4.67
CA ILE A 35 4.86 8.88 -3.84
C ILE A 35 4.84 9.64 -2.50
N ILE A 36 4.53 10.93 -2.52
CA ILE A 36 4.41 11.71 -1.29
C ILE A 36 3.30 11.16 -0.39
N PHE A 37 2.14 10.84 -0.95
CA PHE A 37 1.04 10.26 -0.18
C PHE A 37 1.36 8.84 0.31
N HIS A 38 2.06 8.05 -0.50
CA HIS A 38 2.54 6.71 -0.12
C HIS A 38 3.44 6.79 1.12
N GLU A 39 4.48 7.58 1.05
CA GLU A 39 5.42 7.77 2.17
C GLU A 39 4.73 8.40 3.40
N TYR A 40 3.85 9.36 3.19
CA TYR A 40 3.06 9.90 4.27
C TYR A 40 2.22 8.82 4.97
N PHE A 41 1.66 7.90 4.21
CA PHE A 41 0.87 6.81 4.77
C PHE A 41 1.70 5.85 5.62
N HIS A 42 2.96 5.61 5.30
CA HIS A 42 3.86 4.90 6.22
C HIS A 42 4.01 5.60 7.57
N GLY A 43 3.99 6.93 7.59
CA GLY A 43 3.90 7.70 8.83
C GLY A 43 2.60 7.43 9.60
N VAL A 44 1.47 7.36 8.90
CA VAL A 44 0.17 6.99 9.49
C VAL A 44 0.22 5.58 10.06
N GLN A 45 0.67 4.58 9.30
CA GLN A 45 0.85 3.20 9.75
C GLN A 45 1.71 3.12 11.02
N SER A 46 2.80 3.87 11.05
CA SER A 46 3.70 3.91 12.20
C SER A 46 3.04 4.53 13.44
N SER A 47 2.11 5.47 13.28
CA SER A 47 1.42 6.13 14.37
C SER A 47 0.49 5.19 15.15
N PHE A 48 -0.08 4.18 14.50
CA PHE A 48 -0.92 3.18 15.12
C PHE A 48 -0.13 2.12 15.91
N LYS A 49 1.17 1.96 15.63
CA LYS A 49 2.04 0.99 16.32
C LYS A 49 2.42 1.39 17.76
N GLY A 50 1.96 2.54 18.22
CA GLY A 50 2.14 3.04 19.59
C GLY A 50 3.49 3.71 19.83
N VAL A 51 3.49 4.77 20.65
CA VAL A 51 4.68 5.48 21.14
C VAL A 51 5.03 4.90 22.51
N GLY A 52 6.15 4.18 22.63
CA GLY A 52 6.64 3.68 23.90
C GLY A 52 7.43 2.37 23.82
N GLU A 53 7.99 1.93 24.95
CA GLU A 53 8.86 0.74 25.07
C GLU A 53 8.22 -0.59 24.66
N VAL A 54 6.93 -0.60 24.34
CA VAL A 54 6.21 -1.74 23.79
C VAL A 54 5.87 -1.47 22.32
N ARG A 55 6.88 -1.23 21.50
CA ARG A 55 6.78 -1.57 20.09
C ARG A 55 6.65 -3.10 20.02
N ARG A 56 5.46 -3.62 20.26
CA ARG A 56 5.12 -4.93 19.76
C ARG A 56 5.17 -4.77 18.24
N PHE A 57 6.26 -5.25 17.65
CA PHE A 57 6.33 -5.43 16.22
C PHE A 57 5.24 -6.44 15.88
N VAL A 58 4.05 -5.93 15.62
CA VAL A 58 3.08 -6.69 14.85
C VAL A 58 3.74 -6.78 13.48
N GLN A 59 4.23 -7.95 13.17
CA GLN A 59 4.89 -8.19 11.89
C GLN A 59 3.78 -8.30 10.85
N GLU A 60 3.41 -7.14 10.31
CA GLU A 60 2.50 -7.07 9.16
C GLU A 60 3.21 -7.70 7.97
N PRO A 61 2.50 -8.38 7.09
CA PRO A 61 3.06 -8.83 5.82
C PRO A 61 3.54 -7.64 4.99
N ASP A 62 4.70 -7.76 4.35
CA ASP A 62 5.27 -6.66 3.56
C ASP A 62 4.33 -6.22 2.43
N TRP A 63 3.62 -7.17 1.79
CA TRP A 63 2.60 -6.85 0.79
C TRP A 63 1.48 -5.95 1.34
N PHE A 64 1.15 -6.10 2.62
CA PHE A 64 0.11 -5.27 3.24
C PHE A 64 0.65 -3.88 3.59
N ILE A 65 1.88 -3.78 4.08
CA ILE A 65 2.51 -2.49 4.40
C ILE A 65 2.57 -1.61 3.15
N GLU A 66 3.15 -2.14 2.08
CA GLU A 66 3.35 -1.41 0.83
C GLU A 66 2.05 -1.25 0.04
N GLY A 67 1.27 -2.32 -0.05
CA GLY A 67 0.01 -2.29 -0.78
C GLY A 67 -1.01 -1.34 -0.17
N ALA A 68 -1.08 -1.25 1.15
CA ALA A 68 -1.95 -0.27 1.81
C ALA A 68 -1.47 1.16 1.59
N ALA A 69 -0.15 1.39 1.56
CA ALA A 69 0.41 2.70 1.25
C ALA A 69 0.10 3.13 -0.19
N ASP A 70 0.26 2.24 -1.16
CA ASP A 70 -0.07 2.49 -2.55
C ASP A 70 -1.57 2.71 -2.78
N TYR A 71 -2.43 1.87 -2.21
CA TYR A 71 -3.88 2.03 -2.30
C TYR A 71 -4.35 3.36 -1.70
N MET A 72 -3.90 3.70 -0.50
CA MET A 72 -4.26 4.94 0.17
C MET A 72 -3.70 6.18 -0.53
N ALA A 73 -2.51 6.08 -1.11
CA ALA A 73 -1.94 7.15 -1.94
C ALA A 73 -2.80 7.42 -3.17
N LEU A 74 -3.33 6.37 -3.81
CA LEU A 74 -4.24 6.49 -4.94
C LEU A 74 -5.55 7.19 -4.55
N ILE A 75 -6.18 6.75 -3.46
CA ILE A 75 -7.41 7.37 -2.93
C ILE A 75 -7.18 8.83 -2.55
N ALA A 76 -6.07 9.14 -1.87
CA ALA A 76 -5.73 10.50 -1.47
C ALA A 76 -5.50 11.41 -2.69
N SER A 77 -4.77 10.92 -3.69
CA SER A 77 -4.53 11.63 -4.95
C SER A 77 -5.84 11.96 -5.65
N LYS A 78 -6.73 10.96 -5.79
CA LYS A 78 -8.04 11.14 -6.40
C LYS A 78 -8.87 12.19 -5.65
N LYS A 79 -8.97 12.08 -4.33
CA LYS A 79 -9.71 13.05 -3.50
C LYS A 79 -9.15 14.46 -3.62
N ALA A 80 -7.83 14.61 -3.70
CA ALA A 80 -7.19 15.91 -3.86
C ALA A 80 -7.49 16.54 -5.23
N ILE A 81 -7.53 15.74 -6.30
CA ILE A 81 -7.93 16.19 -7.64
C ILE A 81 -9.40 16.61 -7.64
N ASP A 82 -10.29 15.75 -7.18
CA ASP A 82 -11.74 15.99 -7.17
C ASP A 82 -12.10 17.23 -6.34
N SER A 83 -11.29 17.54 -5.32
CA SER A 83 -11.44 18.72 -4.47
C SER A 83 -10.74 19.97 -5.02
N ASN A 84 -10.14 19.92 -6.21
CA ASN A 84 -9.32 20.97 -6.80
C ASN A 84 -8.16 21.48 -5.91
N LEU A 85 -7.67 20.61 -5.01
CA LEU A 85 -6.49 20.90 -4.19
C LEU A 85 -5.19 20.65 -4.96
N LEU A 86 -5.25 19.78 -5.97
CA LEU A 86 -4.15 19.51 -6.90
C LEU A 86 -4.61 19.88 -8.31
N THR A 87 -3.76 20.60 -9.03
CA THR A 87 -4.00 20.84 -10.45
C THR A 87 -3.48 19.65 -11.26
N PRO A 88 -4.13 19.30 -12.39
CA PRO A 88 -3.70 18.20 -13.27
C PRO A 88 -2.26 18.32 -13.80
N LEU A 89 -1.62 19.48 -13.65
CA LEU A 89 -0.21 19.70 -14.02
C LEU A 89 0.80 18.83 -13.25
N TYR A 90 0.41 18.27 -12.11
CA TYR A 90 1.26 17.43 -11.27
C TYR A 90 0.90 15.95 -11.35
N ILE A 91 -0.09 15.60 -12.15
CA ILE A 91 -0.55 14.23 -12.33
C ILE A 91 -0.81 14.08 -13.82
N SER A 92 -0.18 13.12 -14.46
CA SER A 92 -0.45 12.85 -15.88
C SER A 92 -1.94 12.58 -16.08
N GLU A 93 -2.51 13.03 -17.20
CA GLU A 93 -3.93 12.83 -17.52
C GLU A 93 -4.35 11.35 -17.56
N SER A 94 -3.38 10.43 -17.63
CA SER A 94 -3.59 8.98 -17.51
C SER A 94 -3.88 8.51 -16.08
N TYR A 95 -3.89 9.40 -15.10
CA TYR A 95 -4.07 9.10 -13.69
C TYR A 95 -5.55 9.02 -13.29
N VAL A 96 -6.31 8.23 -13.99
CA VAL A 96 -7.61 7.79 -13.48
C VAL A 96 -7.32 6.62 -12.54
N ALA A 97 -7.82 6.67 -11.31
CA ALA A 97 -7.58 5.65 -10.30
C ALA A 97 -7.86 4.22 -10.82
N ARG A 98 -8.89 4.08 -11.67
CA ARG A 98 -9.23 2.83 -12.34
C ARG A 98 -8.10 2.33 -13.25
N ASP A 99 -7.58 3.17 -14.14
CA ASP A 99 -6.55 2.78 -15.10
C ASP A 99 -5.26 2.39 -14.38
N GLN A 100 -4.95 3.09 -13.29
CA GLN A 100 -3.80 2.76 -12.44
C GLN A 100 -3.97 1.38 -11.79
N MET A 101 -5.14 1.08 -11.23
CA MET A 101 -5.40 -0.22 -10.63
C MET A 101 -5.35 -1.34 -11.67
N GLU A 102 -5.93 -1.16 -12.86
CA GLU A 102 -5.84 -2.14 -13.95
C GLU A 102 -4.39 -2.38 -14.39
N GLY A 103 -3.59 -1.31 -14.49
CA GLY A 103 -2.16 -1.39 -14.77
C GLY A 103 -1.43 -2.21 -13.70
N TRP A 104 -1.67 -1.93 -12.45
CA TRP A 104 -1.06 -2.67 -11.33
C TRP A 104 -1.46 -4.15 -11.30
N LEU A 105 -2.71 -4.49 -11.62
CA LEU A 105 -3.11 -5.90 -11.70
C LEU A 105 -2.31 -6.64 -12.78
N LYS A 106 -2.15 -6.00 -13.94
CA LYS A 106 -1.35 -6.56 -15.03
C LYS A 106 0.11 -6.72 -14.62
N GLU A 107 0.73 -5.67 -14.08
CA GLU A 107 2.11 -5.69 -13.61
C GLU A 107 2.33 -6.75 -12.52
N GLY A 108 1.40 -6.87 -11.58
CA GLY A 108 1.47 -7.86 -10.52
C GLY A 108 1.39 -9.28 -11.04
N LYS A 109 0.50 -9.57 -12.00
CA LYS A 109 0.40 -10.88 -12.63
C LYS A 109 1.63 -11.22 -13.48
N GLU A 110 2.14 -10.25 -14.23
CA GLU A 110 3.37 -10.40 -15.00
C GLU A 110 4.56 -10.65 -14.07
N GLY A 111 4.70 -9.87 -12.99
CA GLY A 111 5.75 -10.03 -11.99
C GLY A 111 5.73 -11.40 -11.30
N LEU A 112 4.54 -11.91 -10.94
CA LEU A 112 4.43 -13.27 -10.40
C LEU A 112 4.92 -14.34 -11.38
N SER A 113 4.74 -14.13 -12.67
CA SER A 113 5.13 -15.10 -13.68
C SER A 113 6.60 -14.98 -14.12
N THR A 114 7.17 -13.78 -14.09
CA THR A 114 8.53 -13.51 -14.61
C THR A 114 9.57 -13.40 -13.52
N ASP A 115 9.29 -12.60 -12.49
CA ASP A 115 10.29 -12.21 -11.49
C ASP A 115 10.27 -13.16 -10.28
N CYS A 116 9.10 -13.67 -9.94
CA CYS A 116 8.94 -14.57 -8.80
C CYS A 116 7.98 -15.74 -9.08
N PRO A 117 8.31 -16.60 -10.09
CA PRO A 117 7.43 -17.67 -10.52
C PRO A 117 7.11 -18.66 -9.41
N GLY A 118 5.81 -18.92 -9.25
CA GLY A 118 5.30 -19.84 -8.23
C GLY A 118 5.01 -19.20 -6.88
N ASN A 119 5.36 -17.93 -6.68
CA ASN A 119 4.97 -17.19 -5.48
C ASN A 119 3.50 -16.76 -5.57
N LYS A 120 2.91 -16.58 -4.40
CA LYS A 120 1.58 -16.04 -4.19
C LYS A 120 1.70 -14.77 -3.33
N LEU A 121 0.58 -14.06 -3.11
CA LEU A 121 0.58 -12.85 -2.32
C LEU A 121 1.27 -13.02 -0.94
N GLN A 122 1.00 -14.11 -0.24
CA GLN A 122 1.58 -14.40 1.07
C GLN A 122 3.10 -14.62 1.06
N ASP A 123 3.68 -14.91 -0.10
CA ASP A 123 5.11 -15.16 -0.25
C ASP A 123 5.88 -13.88 -0.58
N LEU A 124 5.16 -12.78 -0.92
CA LEU A 124 5.76 -11.53 -1.35
C LEU A 124 6.29 -10.75 -0.14
N ASN A 125 7.58 -10.50 -0.15
CA ASN A 125 8.29 -9.79 0.91
C ASN A 125 9.56 -9.12 0.37
N TYR A 126 10.14 -8.20 1.15
CA TYR A 126 11.36 -7.48 0.77
C TYR A 126 12.54 -8.41 0.48
N GLY A 127 12.58 -9.59 1.08
CA GLY A 127 13.69 -10.54 0.95
C GLY A 127 13.73 -11.24 -0.42
N ASN A 128 12.60 -11.42 -1.08
CA ASN A 128 12.55 -12.08 -2.39
C ASN A 128 12.64 -11.12 -3.59
N GLN A 129 12.73 -9.82 -3.33
CA GLN A 129 12.88 -8.76 -4.35
C GLN A 129 11.81 -8.80 -5.45
N CYS A 130 10.62 -9.29 -5.13
CA CYS A 130 9.51 -9.38 -6.08
C CYS A 130 8.70 -8.07 -6.07
N ASN A 131 8.85 -7.25 -7.10
CA ASN A 131 8.14 -5.96 -7.23
C ASN A 131 6.61 -6.11 -7.31
N ALA A 132 6.11 -7.30 -7.67
CA ALA A 132 4.68 -7.62 -7.62
C ALA A 132 4.07 -7.39 -6.22
N MET A 133 4.89 -7.29 -5.18
CA MET A 133 4.46 -6.99 -3.81
C MET A 133 3.68 -5.67 -3.73
N TYR A 134 4.14 -4.63 -4.38
CA TYR A 134 3.49 -3.31 -4.39
C TYR A 134 2.15 -3.37 -5.11
N SER A 135 2.17 -3.80 -6.35
CA SER A 135 1.01 -3.79 -7.23
C SER A 135 -0.08 -4.78 -6.79
N LEU A 136 0.27 -6.01 -6.46
CA LEU A 136 -0.70 -6.99 -5.93
C LEU A 136 -1.13 -6.68 -4.50
N GLY A 137 -0.25 -6.10 -3.69
CA GLY A 137 -0.59 -5.60 -2.36
C GLY A 137 -1.67 -4.53 -2.42
N ALA A 138 -1.55 -3.55 -3.32
CA ALA A 138 -2.57 -2.54 -3.53
C ALA A 138 -3.92 -3.15 -3.95
N TRP A 139 -3.90 -4.15 -4.85
CA TRP A 139 -5.10 -4.88 -5.23
C TRP A 139 -5.71 -5.69 -4.09
N ALA A 140 -4.88 -6.29 -3.25
CA ALA A 140 -5.35 -7.04 -2.08
C ALA A 140 -6.08 -6.12 -1.09
N VAL A 141 -5.56 -4.91 -0.89
CA VAL A 141 -6.21 -3.90 -0.03
C VAL A 141 -7.48 -3.36 -0.69
N ALA A 142 -7.47 -3.09 -2.00
CA ALA A 142 -8.66 -2.68 -2.74
C ALA A 142 -9.76 -3.75 -2.68
N TYR A 143 -9.39 -5.03 -2.82
CA TYR A 143 -10.31 -6.15 -2.66
C TYR A 143 -10.95 -6.18 -1.27
N LEU A 144 -10.15 -6.03 -0.21
CA LEU A 144 -10.67 -5.95 1.16
C LEU A 144 -11.62 -4.77 1.34
N ALA A 145 -11.28 -3.60 0.80
CA ALA A 145 -12.12 -2.42 0.87
C ALA A 145 -13.45 -2.62 0.14
N ASN A 146 -13.45 -3.28 -1.01
CA ASN A 146 -14.67 -3.58 -1.77
C ASN A 146 -15.57 -4.62 -1.08
N GLU A 147 -14.99 -5.71 -0.59
CA GLU A 147 -15.77 -6.81 -0.01
C GLU A 147 -16.29 -6.50 1.40
N TYR A 148 -15.53 -5.72 2.18
CA TYR A 148 -15.82 -5.52 3.61
C TYR A 148 -16.09 -4.06 3.98
N GLY A 149 -15.72 -3.11 3.14
CA GLY A 149 -15.90 -1.67 3.33
C GLY A 149 -14.58 -0.93 3.56
N GLU A 150 -14.47 0.26 2.95
CA GLU A 150 -13.26 1.09 2.99
C GLU A 150 -12.88 1.51 4.42
N ASP A 151 -13.87 1.81 5.26
CA ASP A 151 -13.64 2.32 6.62
C ASP A 151 -12.95 1.27 7.51
N LEU A 152 -13.10 -0.02 7.22
CA LEU A 152 -12.52 -1.07 8.06
C LEU A 152 -10.99 -1.06 8.06
N LEU A 153 -10.34 -0.58 7.02
CA LEU A 153 -8.89 -0.48 6.97
C LEU A 153 -8.37 0.46 8.06
N LEU A 154 -8.86 1.68 8.10
CA LEU A 154 -8.37 2.71 9.01
C LEU A 154 -9.02 2.62 10.39
N ASP A 155 -10.35 2.52 10.44
CA ASP A 155 -11.11 2.64 11.69
C ASP A 155 -11.07 1.37 12.54
N SER A 156 -10.77 0.23 11.92
CA SER A 156 -10.78 -1.05 12.62
C SER A 156 -9.46 -1.79 12.57
N LEU A 157 -8.91 -2.08 11.39
CA LEU A 157 -7.69 -2.89 11.30
C LEU A 157 -6.50 -2.17 11.93
N TYR A 158 -6.19 -0.96 11.52
CA TYR A 158 -5.08 -0.21 12.11
C TYR A 158 -5.28 0.08 13.60
N ALA A 159 -6.50 0.40 14.03
CA ALA A 159 -6.81 0.55 15.45
C ALA A 159 -6.58 -0.74 16.24
N ASN A 160 -6.86 -1.90 15.64
CA ASN A 160 -6.64 -3.21 16.26
C ASN A 160 -5.15 -3.61 16.29
N LEU A 161 -4.34 -3.23 15.29
CA LEU A 161 -2.93 -3.62 15.20
C LEU A 161 -2.13 -3.25 16.46
N GLY A 162 -2.40 -2.11 17.09
CA GLY A 162 -1.76 -1.71 18.33
C GLY A 162 -2.24 -2.46 19.58
N GLN A 163 -3.34 -3.20 19.50
CA GLN A 163 -4.00 -3.84 20.63
C GLN A 163 -3.95 -5.37 20.59
N LYS A 164 -3.72 -5.96 19.43
CA LYS A 164 -3.72 -7.41 19.22
C LYS A 164 -2.31 -7.99 19.24
N PRO A 165 -2.17 -9.29 19.54
CA PRO A 165 -0.85 -9.93 19.64
C PRO A 165 -0.09 -10.02 18.31
N ASN A 166 -0.79 -10.10 17.19
CA ASN A 166 -0.22 -10.18 15.85
C ASN A 166 -1.23 -9.72 14.78
N PHE A 167 -0.74 -9.59 13.54
CA PHE A 167 -1.54 -9.19 12.39
C PHE A 167 -2.70 -10.12 12.10
N GLU A 168 -2.49 -11.43 12.15
CA GLU A 168 -3.52 -12.43 11.84
C GLU A 168 -4.74 -12.32 12.76
N VAL A 169 -4.49 -12.08 14.06
CA VAL A 169 -5.58 -11.88 15.04
C VAL A 169 -6.30 -10.56 14.78
N ALA A 170 -5.57 -9.48 14.52
CA ALA A 170 -6.17 -8.18 14.19
C ALA A 170 -7.00 -8.27 12.90
N PHE A 171 -6.48 -8.94 11.87
CA PHE A 171 -7.14 -9.16 10.60
C PHE A 171 -8.45 -9.93 10.77
N LYS A 172 -8.40 -11.07 11.47
CA LYS A 172 -9.58 -11.89 11.72
C LYS A 172 -10.65 -11.16 12.52
N ASP A 173 -10.25 -10.42 13.54
CA ASP A 173 -11.19 -9.63 14.36
C ASP A 173 -11.84 -8.49 13.56
N THR A 174 -11.14 -7.97 12.54
CA THR A 174 -11.63 -6.88 11.70
C THR A 174 -12.56 -7.39 10.60
N TYR A 175 -12.12 -8.39 9.84
CA TYR A 175 -12.82 -8.85 8.63
C TYR A 175 -13.70 -10.09 8.85
N GLY A 176 -13.60 -10.75 9.98
CA GLY A 176 -14.37 -11.96 10.31
C GLY A 176 -13.87 -13.23 9.64
N ILE A 177 -12.86 -13.16 8.79
CA ILE A 177 -12.23 -14.29 8.12
C ILE A 177 -10.76 -14.40 8.54
N SER A 178 -10.18 -15.59 8.42
CA SER A 178 -8.76 -15.79 8.63
C SER A 178 -7.94 -15.22 7.45
N LEU A 179 -6.68 -14.91 7.71
CA LEU A 179 -5.76 -14.47 6.66
C LEU A 179 -5.57 -15.55 5.57
N GLU A 180 -5.63 -16.84 5.96
CA GLU A 180 -5.55 -17.97 5.02
C GLU A 180 -6.79 -18.02 4.10
N GLU A 181 -8.00 -17.85 4.66
CA GLU A 181 -9.24 -17.77 3.86
C GLU A 181 -9.18 -16.61 2.88
N PHE A 182 -8.70 -15.45 3.33
CA PHE A 182 -8.49 -14.30 2.45
C PHE A 182 -7.52 -14.62 1.30
N TYR A 183 -6.38 -15.25 1.55
CA TYR A 183 -5.44 -15.60 0.48
C TYR A 183 -6.05 -16.53 -0.56
N ILE A 184 -6.87 -17.50 -0.14
CA ILE A 184 -7.58 -18.40 -1.06
C ILE A 184 -8.56 -17.62 -1.93
N ASP A 185 -9.31 -16.69 -1.35
CA ASP A 185 -10.31 -15.92 -2.08
C ASP A 185 -9.65 -14.88 -3.01
N PHE A 186 -8.57 -14.27 -2.56
CA PHE A 186 -7.80 -13.35 -3.40
C PHE A 186 -7.11 -14.06 -4.58
N ASP A 187 -6.55 -15.26 -4.39
CA ASP A 187 -6.02 -16.08 -5.48
C ASP A 187 -7.07 -16.38 -6.56
N LYS A 188 -8.30 -16.69 -6.16
CA LYS A 188 -9.43 -16.87 -7.10
C LYS A 188 -9.73 -15.56 -7.84
N PHE A 189 -9.84 -14.46 -7.09
CA PHE A 189 -10.09 -13.14 -7.65
C PHE A 189 -9.05 -12.78 -8.73
N ILE A 190 -7.76 -12.94 -8.47
CA ILE A 190 -6.71 -12.64 -9.46
C ILE A 190 -6.85 -13.53 -10.70
N THR A 191 -7.27 -14.80 -10.52
CA THR A 191 -7.41 -15.75 -11.61
C THR A 191 -8.60 -15.41 -12.49
N ASP A 192 -9.74 -15.12 -11.90
CA ASP A 192 -11.01 -14.93 -12.61
C ASP A 192 -11.18 -13.54 -13.22
N SER A 193 -10.45 -12.54 -12.70
CA SER A 193 -10.33 -11.15 -13.25
C SER A 193 -11.66 -10.48 -13.64
N THR A 194 -12.73 -10.72 -12.90
CA THR A 194 -14.07 -10.14 -13.17
C THR A 194 -14.37 -8.89 -12.34
N PHE A 195 -13.45 -8.50 -11.48
CA PHE A 195 -13.62 -7.36 -10.59
C PHE A 195 -13.48 -6.04 -11.36
N GLU A 196 -14.43 -5.14 -11.22
CA GLU A 196 -14.31 -3.75 -11.64
C GLU A 196 -13.95 -2.92 -10.40
N PRO A 197 -12.74 -2.36 -10.33
CA PRO A 197 -12.38 -1.45 -9.24
C PRO A 197 -13.27 -0.20 -9.29
N LEU A 198 -13.50 0.36 -8.14
CA LEU A 198 -14.34 1.53 -7.90
C LEU A 198 -13.96 2.75 -8.75
#